data_5c3389d3cc79c9528d8b4dad53d69f36
#
_entry.id   5c3389d3cc79c9528d8b4dad53d69f36
#
_cell.length_a   1.000
_cell.length_b   1.000
_cell.length_c   1.000
_cell.angle_alpha   90.00
_cell.angle_beta   90.00
_cell.angle_gamma   90.00
#
_symmetry.space_group_name_H-M   'P 1'
#
loop_
_entity.id
_entity.type
_entity.pdbx_description
1 polymer ?
#
loop_
_entity_poly.entity_id
_entity_poly.type
_entity_poly.pdbx_seq_one_letter_code
_entity_poly.pdbx_strand_id
1 'polypeptide(L)'
;FPHSVMNASISGETTAGGLTRLPALLKKHSPSILILELGANDGLRGLPIRQTRSNLDKMMQAASAIGAKTLLVGIQIPPNYGRDYTQRFYGLFHQLAKERQTPLVPFLLDGIAENRAMFQADEIHPNEQAQPRMFQNVWSVLKPML
;
A
#
# COMPACT_ATOMS: atom_id res chain seq x y z
N PHE A 1 15.83 -1.71 18.15
CA PHE A 1 15.29 -0.58 17.39
C PHE A 1 14.37 0.22 18.32
N PRO A 2 14.50 1.54 18.40
CA PRO A 2 13.68 2.36 19.32
C PRO A 2 12.24 2.60 18.80
N HIS A 3 11.86 1.99 17.69
CA HIS A 3 10.55 2.20 17.08
C HIS A 3 9.60 1.05 17.38
N SER A 4 8.38 1.37 17.85
CA SER A 4 7.29 0.41 17.97
C SER A 4 6.52 0.32 16.64
N VAL A 5 6.07 -0.88 16.30
CA VAL A 5 5.24 -1.11 15.12
C VAL A 5 3.86 -1.59 15.54
N MET A 6 2.83 -0.87 15.07
CA MET A 6 1.43 -1.29 15.23
C MET A 6 0.92 -1.83 13.90
N ASN A 7 0.69 -3.14 13.84
CA ASN A 7 0.06 -3.76 12.68
C ASN A 7 -1.46 -3.59 12.76
N ALA A 8 -2.01 -2.82 11.83
CA ALA A 8 -3.44 -2.57 11.69
C ALA A 8 -4.02 -3.21 10.41
N SER A 9 -3.29 -4.13 9.78
CA SER A 9 -3.73 -4.81 8.56
C SER A 9 -4.93 -5.71 8.80
N ILE A 10 -5.84 -5.75 7.82
CA ILE A 10 -6.99 -6.67 7.80
C ILE A 10 -7.00 -7.36 6.43
N SER A 11 -7.05 -8.70 6.44
CA SER A 11 -7.15 -9.48 5.21
C SER A 11 -8.42 -9.13 4.43
N GLY A 12 -8.29 -8.94 3.10
CA GLY A 12 -9.43 -8.60 2.24
C GLY A 12 -9.89 -7.14 2.31
N GLU A 13 -9.18 -6.28 3.05
CA GLU A 13 -9.55 -4.87 3.22
C GLU A 13 -9.49 -4.09 1.90
N THR A 14 -10.44 -3.18 1.73
CA THR A 14 -10.48 -2.20 0.63
C THR A 14 -10.05 -0.82 1.10
N THR A 15 -9.79 0.09 0.15
CA THR A 15 -9.50 1.47 0.51
C THR A 15 -10.67 2.16 1.21
N ALA A 16 -11.91 1.79 0.91
CA ALA A 16 -13.11 2.32 1.59
C ALA A 16 -13.15 1.89 3.07
N GLY A 17 -12.92 0.59 3.34
CA GLY A 17 -12.87 0.07 4.70
C GLY A 17 -11.70 0.68 5.51
N GLY A 18 -10.52 0.75 4.89
CA GLY A 18 -9.35 1.41 5.49
C GLY A 18 -9.62 2.87 5.85
N LEU A 19 -10.24 3.64 4.96
CA LEU A 19 -10.60 5.04 5.21
C LEU A 19 -11.58 5.17 6.39
N THR A 20 -12.55 4.25 6.51
CA THR A 20 -13.55 4.29 7.59
C THR A 20 -12.90 4.09 8.96
N ARG A 21 -11.95 3.17 9.09
CA ARG A 21 -11.35 2.82 10.41
C ARG A 21 -10.10 3.62 10.76
N LEU A 22 -9.44 4.23 9.77
CA LEU A 22 -8.17 4.95 9.99
C LEU A 22 -8.26 6.07 11.05
N PRO A 23 -9.30 6.93 11.10
CA PRO A 23 -9.35 8.01 12.10
C PRO A 23 -9.27 7.52 13.54
N ALA A 24 -9.93 6.42 13.86
CA ALA A 24 -9.87 5.82 15.21
C ALA A 24 -8.47 5.27 15.52
N LEU A 25 -7.80 4.66 14.54
CA LEU A 25 -6.43 4.16 14.67
C LEU A 25 -5.42 5.28 14.86
N LEU A 26 -5.52 6.35 14.08
CA LEU A 26 -4.67 7.53 14.21
C LEU A 26 -4.82 8.16 15.60
N LYS A 27 -6.05 8.33 16.07
CA LYS A 27 -6.33 8.87 17.41
C LYS A 27 -5.76 7.98 18.51
N LYS A 28 -5.90 6.65 18.38
CA LYS A 28 -5.48 5.69 19.40
C LYS A 28 -3.96 5.57 19.48
N HIS A 29 -3.28 5.57 18.36
CA HIS A 29 -1.86 5.20 18.29
C HIS A 29 -0.92 6.38 18.04
N SER A 30 -1.43 7.51 17.53
CA SER A 30 -0.65 8.72 17.22
C SER A 30 0.68 8.41 16.53
N PRO A 31 0.68 7.68 15.39
CA PRO A 31 1.90 7.24 14.76
C PRO A 31 2.68 8.43 14.20
N SER A 32 4.02 8.35 14.19
CA SER A 32 4.89 9.30 13.47
C SER A 32 4.98 8.97 11.98
N ILE A 33 4.80 7.69 11.62
CA ILE A 33 4.80 7.22 10.23
C ILE A 33 3.62 6.28 10.03
N LEU A 34 2.84 6.54 8.97
CA LEU A 34 1.81 5.63 8.44
C LEU A 34 2.36 4.93 7.20
N ILE A 35 2.51 3.61 7.25
CA ILE A 35 2.75 2.80 6.05
C ILE A 35 1.37 2.45 5.46
N LEU A 36 1.07 3.02 4.30
CA LEU A 36 -0.23 2.85 3.63
C LEU A 36 -0.08 1.88 2.46
N GLU A 37 -0.44 0.63 2.70
CA GLU A 37 -0.48 -0.46 1.72
C GLU A 37 -1.93 -0.95 1.61
N LEU A 38 -2.67 -0.38 0.67
CA LEU A 38 -4.08 -0.69 0.39
C LEU A 38 -4.42 -0.42 -1.08
N GLY A 39 -5.39 -1.16 -1.58
CA GLY A 39 -5.93 -1.01 -2.93
C GLY A 39 -5.87 -2.28 -3.76
N ALA A 40 -5.12 -3.31 -3.35
CA ALA A 40 -5.08 -4.59 -4.07
C ALA A 40 -6.49 -5.16 -4.25
N ASN A 41 -7.30 -5.19 -3.19
CA ASN A 41 -8.67 -5.68 -3.26
C ASN A 41 -9.60 -4.79 -4.10
N ASP A 42 -9.35 -3.47 -4.12
CA ASP A 42 -10.06 -2.57 -5.04
C ASP A 42 -9.74 -2.93 -6.50
N GLY A 43 -8.46 -3.11 -6.82
CA GLY A 43 -8.01 -3.49 -8.15
C GLY A 43 -8.53 -4.86 -8.60
N LEU A 44 -8.40 -5.88 -7.76
CA LEU A 44 -8.86 -7.23 -8.06
C LEU A 44 -10.38 -7.33 -8.22
N ARG A 45 -11.14 -6.45 -7.58
CA ARG A 45 -12.60 -6.35 -7.73
C ARG A 45 -13.02 -5.42 -8.87
N GLY A 46 -12.08 -4.82 -9.60
CA GLY A 46 -12.35 -3.90 -10.69
C GLY A 46 -13.06 -2.61 -10.24
N LEU A 47 -12.84 -2.17 -9.00
CA LEU A 47 -13.47 -0.96 -8.50
C LEU A 47 -12.95 0.29 -9.24
N PRO A 48 -13.74 1.37 -9.29
CA PRO A 48 -13.35 2.58 -10.01
C PRO A 48 -12.03 3.17 -9.46
N ILE A 49 -11.01 3.29 -10.31
CA ILE A 49 -9.68 3.83 -9.96
C ILE A 49 -9.79 5.19 -9.26
N ARG A 50 -10.71 6.03 -9.71
CA ARG A 50 -10.97 7.35 -9.08
C ARG A 50 -11.39 7.22 -7.62
N GLN A 51 -12.17 6.20 -7.27
CA GLN A 51 -12.61 5.97 -5.89
C GLN A 51 -11.43 5.51 -5.02
N THR A 52 -10.66 4.54 -5.49
CA THR A 52 -9.44 4.07 -4.82
C THR A 52 -8.48 5.23 -4.56
N ARG A 53 -8.21 6.04 -5.59
CA ARG A 53 -7.35 7.21 -5.47
C ARG A 53 -7.86 8.22 -4.43
N SER A 54 -9.15 8.54 -4.47
CA SER A 54 -9.77 9.48 -3.52
C SER A 54 -9.69 8.97 -2.08
N ASN A 55 -9.90 7.68 -1.86
CA ASN A 55 -9.82 7.09 -0.52
C ASN A 55 -8.38 7.13 0.02
N LEU A 56 -7.38 6.76 -0.79
CA LEU A 56 -5.96 6.85 -0.42
C LEU A 56 -5.56 8.29 -0.11
N ASP A 57 -5.97 9.24 -0.94
CA ASP A 57 -5.68 10.66 -0.74
C ASP A 57 -6.23 11.19 0.59
N LYS A 58 -7.47 10.86 0.92
CA LYS A 58 -8.08 11.23 2.21
C LYS A 58 -7.37 10.61 3.41
N MET A 59 -6.91 9.36 3.28
CA MET A 59 -6.12 8.71 4.34
C MET A 59 -4.78 9.41 4.55
N MET A 60 -4.10 9.81 3.48
CA MET A 60 -2.85 10.56 3.56
C MET A 60 -3.06 11.95 4.19
N GLN A 61 -4.16 12.63 3.84
CA GLN A 61 -4.54 13.90 4.46
C GLN A 61 -4.81 13.74 5.97
N ALA A 62 -5.52 12.69 6.37
CA ALA A 62 -5.80 12.42 7.77
C ALA A 62 -4.51 12.16 8.58
N ALA A 63 -3.55 11.41 8.02
CA ALA A 63 -2.25 11.21 8.64
C ALA A 63 -1.47 12.53 8.76
N SER A 64 -1.42 13.33 7.70
CA SER A 64 -0.77 14.64 7.70
C SER A 64 -1.37 15.60 8.73
N ALA A 65 -2.67 15.56 8.93
CA ALA A 65 -3.38 16.44 9.90
C ALA A 65 -2.94 16.21 11.35
N ILE A 66 -2.40 15.05 11.68
CA ILE A 66 -1.81 14.75 13.00
C ILE A 66 -0.28 14.82 13.01
N GLY A 67 0.35 15.29 11.93
CA GLY A 67 1.80 15.37 11.80
C GLY A 67 2.49 14.05 11.43
N ALA A 68 1.74 12.99 11.11
CA ALA A 68 2.32 11.73 10.65
C ALA A 68 2.79 11.83 9.19
N LYS A 69 4.00 11.33 8.92
CA LYS A 69 4.48 11.11 7.54
C LYS A 69 3.83 9.86 6.96
N THR A 70 3.49 9.87 5.68
CA THR A 70 3.03 8.65 5.00
C THR A 70 4.14 8.05 4.17
N LEU A 71 4.28 6.72 4.20
CA LEU A 71 4.97 5.91 3.20
C LEU A 71 3.88 5.21 2.38
N LEU A 72 3.74 5.59 1.12
CA LEU A 72 2.78 4.95 0.22
C LEU A 72 3.42 3.73 -0.43
N VAL A 73 2.68 2.62 -0.48
CA VAL A 73 3.15 1.38 -1.10
C VAL A 73 2.34 1.11 -2.37
N GLY A 74 3.02 1.10 -3.49
CA GLY A 74 2.44 0.87 -4.81
C GLY A 74 2.06 -0.59 -5.05
N ILE A 75 1.02 -0.78 -5.84
CA ILE A 75 0.42 -2.07 -6.15
C ILE A 75 0.26 -2.19 -7.65
N GLN A 76 0.60 -3.36 -8.18
CA GLN A 76 0.25 -3.78 -9.54
C GLN A 76 -0.78 -4.91 -9.46
N ILE A 77 -1.75 -4.87 -10.32
CA ILE A 77 -2.74 -5.94 -10.48
C ILE A 77 -2.40 -6.80 -11.69
N PRO A 78 -2.81 -8.09 -11.72
CA PRO A 78 -2.46 -8.99 -12.80
C PRO A 78 -2.88 -8.48 -14.18
N PRO A 79 -2.08 -8.75 -15.24
CA PRO A 79 -2.31 -8.20 -16.59
C PRO A 79 -3.60 -8.68 -17.24
N ASN A 80 -4.19 -9.78 -16.79
CA ASN A 80 -5.48 -10.31 -17.27
C ASN A 80 -6.69 -9.39 -16.96
N TYR A 81 -6.51 -8.35 -16.14
CA TYR A 81 -7.52 -7.31 -15.91
C TYR A 81 -7.58 -6.24 -17.02
N GLY A 82 -6.77 -6.39 -18.06
CA GLY A 82 -6.69 -5.47 -19.20
C GLY A 82 -5.62 -4.40 -19.02
N ARG A 83 -4.92 -4.12 -20.13
CA ARG A 83 -3.73 -3.26 -20.13
C ARG A 83 -4.04 -1.82 -19.65
N ASP A 84 -5.13 -1.23 -20.15
CA ASP A 84 -5.49 0.15 -19.78
C ASP A 84 -5.77 0.26 -18.28
N TYR A 85 -6.59 -0.64 -17.75
CA TYR A 85 -6.93 -0.63 -16.33
C TYR A 85 -5.71 -0.87 -15.45
N THR A 86 -4.86 -1.86 -15.77
CA THR A 86 -3.67 -2.18 -14.97
C THR A 86 -2.64 -1.06 -14.97
N GLN A 87 -2.41 -0.42 -16.10
CA GLN A 87 -1.49 0.73 -16.20
C GLN A 87 -2.02 1.95 -15.42
N ARG A 88 -3.29 2.25 -15.56
CA ARG A 88 -3.92 3.37 -14.82
C ARG A 88 -3.97 3.10 -13.32
N PHE A 89 -4.23 1.86 -12.92
CA PHE A 89 -4.22 1.46 -11.52
C PHE A 89 -2.83 1.61 -10.90
N TYR A 90 -1.79 1.11 -11.57
CA TYR A 90 -0.41 1.30 -11.12
C TYR A 90 -0.01 2.78 -11.08
N GLY A 91 -0.37 3.52 -12.11
CA GLY A 91 -0.07 4.95 -12.24
C GLY A 91 -0.67 5.83 -11.16
N LEU A 92 -1.82 5.44 -10.56
CA LEU A 92 -2.46 6.24 -9.51
C LEU A 92 -1.55 6.47 -8.30
N PHE A 93 -0.78 5.43 -7.90
CA PHE A 93 0.13 5.53 -6.75
C PHE A 93 1.27 6.52 -7.01
N HIS A 94 1.85 6.48 -8.22
CA HIS A 94 2.91 7.40 -8.64
C HIS A 94 2.43 8.84 -8.70
N GLN A 95 1.25 9.05 -9.27
CA GLN A 95 0.65 10.39 -9.35
C GLN A 95 0.36 10.95 -7.95
N LEU A 96 -0.24 10.14 -7.09
CA LEU A 96 -0.60 10.55 -5.74
C LEU A 96 0.65 10.84 -4.89
N ALA A 97 1.68 9.99 -4.97
CA ALA A 97 2.94 10.21 -4.28
C ALA A 97 3.62 11.51 -4.73
N LYS A 98 3.63 11.80 -6.04
CA LYS A 98 4.16 13.04 -6.61
C LYS A 98 3.39 14.26 -6.13
N GLU A 99 2.07 14.23 -6.21
CA GLU A 99 1.19 15.35 -5.80
C GLU A 99 1.32 15.67 -4.30
N ARG A 100 1.46 14.63 -3.46
CA ARG A 100 1.58 14.76 -2.01
C ARG A 100 3.03 14.85 -1.54
N GLN A 101 4.01 14.82 -2.44
CA GLN A 101 5.45 14.80 -2.10
C GLN A 101 5.77 13.73 -1.05
N THR A 102 5.19 12.55 -1.24
CA THR A 102 5.23 11.41 -0.30
C THR A 102 6.18 10.33 -0.81
N PRO A 103 7.03 9.75 0.05
CA PRO A 103 7.82 8.58 -0.30
C PRO A 103 6.95 7.44 -0.81
N LEU A 104 7.41 6.78 -1.87
CA LEU A 104 6.71 5.68 -2.54
C LEU A 104 7.60 4.45 -2.61
N VAL A 105 7.09 3.31 -2.16
CA VAL A 105 7.57 2.00 -2.61
C VAL A 105 6.88 1.72 -3.94
N PRO A 106 7.57 1.72 -5.09
CA PRO A 106 6.90 1.66 -6.39
C PRO A 106 6.05 0.42 -6.57
N PHE A 107 6.55 -0.73 -6.10
CA PHE A 107 5.84 -2.01 -6.15
C PHE A 107 6.30 -2.94 -5.02
N LEU A 108 5.37 -3.36 -4.16
CA LEU A 108 5.68 -4.23 -3.02
C LEU A 108 6.33 -5.56 -3.42
N LEU A 109 5.84 -6.16 -4.51
CA LEU A 109 6.25 -7.49 -5.00
C LEU A 109 7.36 -7.42 -6.06
N ASP A 110 8.08 -6.30 -6.15
CA ASP A 110 9.18 -6.16 -7.09
C ASP A 110 10.26 -7.24 -6.85
N GLY A 111 10.64 -7.92 -7.94
CA GLY A 111 11.61 -9.02 -7.90
C GLY A 111 11.05 -10.39 -7.47
N ILE A 112 9.74 -10.49 -7.15
CA ILE A 112 9.08 -11.77 -6.82
C ILE A 112 7.82 -12.02 -7.64
N ALA A 113 7.18 -11.01 -8.20
CA ALA A 113 5.87 -11.13 -8.85
C ALA A 113 5.80 -12.17 -9.97
N GLU A 114 6.90 -12.44 -10.68
CA GLU A 114 6.97 -13.42 -11.77
C GLU A 114 7.40 -14.81 -11.30
N ASN A 115 7.75 -14.99 -10.03
CA ASN A 115 8.21 -16.26 -9.49
C ASN A 115 7.12 -16.97 -8.69
N ARG A 116 6.44 -17.94 -9.32
CA ARG A 116 5.34 -18.71 -8.67
C ARG A 116 5.75 -19.38 -7.36
N ALA A 117 7.02 -19.75 -7.20
CA ALA A 117 7.50 -20.37 -5.97
C ALA A 117 7.47 -19.41 -4.76
N MET A 118 7.32 -18.12 -4.98
CA MET A 118 7.19 -17.09 -3.94
C MET A 118 5.75 -16.86 -3.46
N PHE A 119 4.78 -17.61 -4.03
CA PHE A 119 3.36 -17.44 -3.70
C PHE A 119 2.78 -18.70 -3.04
N GLN A 120 1.68 -18.50 -2.32
CA GLN A 120 0.84 -19.56 -1.77
C GLN A 120 0.10 -20.30 -2.90
N ALA A 121 -0.64 -21.34 -2.55
CA ALA A 121 -1.39 -22.13 -3.51
C ALA A 121 -2.46 -21.35 -4.30
N ASP A 122 -2.88 -20.20 -3.78
CA ASP A 122 -3.82 -19.28 -4.44
C ASP A 122 -3.18 -18.40 -5.52
N GLU A 123 -1.85 -18.44 -5.66
CA GLU A 123 -1.05 -17.67 -6.62
C GLU A 123 -1.21 -16.14 -6.49
N ILE A 124 -1.78 -15.67 -5.39
CA ILE A 124 -2.05 -14.25 -5.12
C ILE A 124 -1.24 -13.77 -3.92
N HIS A 125 -1.27 -14.53 -2.82
CA HIS A 125 -0.60 -14.14 -1.59
C HIS A 125 0.84 -14.65 -1.55
N PRO A 126 1.82 -13.76 -1.28
CA PRO A 126 3.20 -14.18 -1.09
C PRO A 126 3.34 -15.16 0.08
N ASN A 127 4.24 -16.12 -0.07
CA ASN A 127 4.58 -17.07 0.98
C ASN A 127 5.74 -16.59 1.87
N GLU A 128 6.23 -17.44 2.75
CA GLU A 128 7.31 -17.11 3.68
C GLU A 128 8.62 -16.77 2.97
N GLN A 129 8.92 -17.41 1.84
CA GLN A 129 10.14 -17.19 1.07
C GLN A 129 10.18 -15.80 0.42
N ALA A 130 9.03 -15.20 0.16
CA ALA A 130 8.91 -13.86 -0.39
C ALA A 130 9.20 -12.74 0.63
N GLN A 131 9.01 -13.00 1.93
CA GLN A 131 9.04 -11.97 2.97
C GLN A 131 10.36 -11.18 3.04
N PRO A 132 11.56 -11.78 2.92
CA PRO A 132 12.80 -11.02 2.95
C PRO A 132 12.91 -10.00 1.81
N ARG A 133 12.43 -10.35 0.60
CA ARG A 133 12.45 -9.42 -0.53
C ARG A 133 11.43 -8.29 -0.37
N MET A 134 10.22 -8.61 0.06
CA MET A 134 9.19 -7.61 0.38
C MET A 134 9.69 -6.64 1.44
N PHE A 135 10.32 -7.14 2.49
CA PHE A 135 10.95 -6.30 3.51
C PHE A 135 11.98 -5.36 2.91
N GLN A 136 12.88 -5.83 2.04
CA GLN A 136 13.90 -5.00 1.40
C GLN A 136 13.28 -3.91 0.52
N ASN A 137 12.21 -4.23 -0.21
CA ASN A 137 11.49 -3.25 -1.05
C ASN A 137 10.94 -2.09 -0.20
N VAL A 138 10.37 -2.39 0.95
CA VAL A 138 9.85 -1.38 1.89
C VAL A 138 10.97 -0.68 2.63
N TRP A 139 11.94 -1.43 3.15
CA TRP A 139 13.01 -0.93 4.01
C TRP A 139 13.88 0.12 3.33
N SER A 140 14.16 -0.05 2.05
CA SER A 140 14.97 0.90 1.28
C SER A 140 14.39 2.32 1.26
N VAL A 141 13.05 2.43 1.34
CA VAL A 141 12.34 3.71 1.36
C VAL A 141 12.00 4.16 2.78
N LEU A 142 11.70 3.23 3.68
CA LEU A 142 11.34 3.52 5.07
C LEU A 142 12.54 4.00 5.90
N LYS A 143 13.70 3.35 5.74
CA LYS A 143 14.90 3.64 6.56
C LYS A 143 15.29 5.13 6.60
N PRO A 144 15.30 5.87 5.49
CA PRO A 144 15.59 7.32 5.51
C PRO A 144 14.53 8.18 6.21
N MET A 145 13.35 7.64 6.51
CA MET A 145 12.26 8.37 7.16
C MET A 145 12.33 8.30 8.69
N LEU A 146 13.10 7.32 9.22
CA LEU A 146 13.32 7.10 10.65
C LEU A 146 14.36 8.05 11.21
#